data_be663ef6ca49c5f43fe1e4c11836cef6
#
_entry.id   be663ef6ca49c5f43fe1e4c11836cef6
#
_cell.length_a   1.000
_cell.length_b   1.000
_cell.length_c   1.000
_cell.angle_alpha   90.00
_cell.angle_beta   90.00
_cell.angle_gamma   90.00
#
_symmetry.space_group_name_H-M   'P 1'
#
loop_
_entity.id
_entity.type
_entity.pdbx_description
1 polymer ?
#
loop_
_entity_poly.entity_id
_entity_poly.type
_entity_poly.pdbx_seq_one_letter_code
_entity_poly.pdbx_strand_id
1 'polypeptide(L)'
;MEALGEGKDTIPTNLRLLLVMEAVAAAGVPITPTQVNLGLGLPKPTIHRLFATLEEEGFLQRDIDGRSYAPGRRAREMSGGILSSLRLRTARLAILTRLATGIGETCNISLPERDAM
;
A
#
# COMPACT_ATOMS: atom_id res chain seq x y z
N MET A 1 -21.90 -15.80 -8.82
CA MET A 1 -21.62 -15.55 -9.14
C MET A 1 -20.74 -15.81 -9.36
N GLU A 2 -20.65 -16.27 -9.33
CA GLU A 2 -19.91 -16.30 -9.86
C GLU A 2 -18.93 -15.71 -9.61
N ALA A 3 -19.17 -15.39 -9.03
CA ALA A 3 -18.34 -14.40 -8.81
C ALA A 3 -17.01 -14.83 -8.46
N LEU A 4 -16.84 -15.80 -7.75
CA LEU A 4 -15.61 -16.20 -7.41
C LEU A 4 -14.79 -16.65 -8.47
N GLY A 5 -15.17 -17.55 -9.14
CA GLY A 5 -14.44 -18.03 -10.20
C GLY A 5 -14.20 -16.98 -11.16
N GLU A 6 -15.12 -16.10 -11.27
CA GLU A 6 -14.97 -15.09 -12.17
C GLU A 6 -14.03 -14.08 -11.67
N GLY A 7 -13.89 -13.94 -10.42
CA GLY A 7 -12.99 -13.01 -9.89
C GLY A 7 -11.61 -13.21 -10.39
N LYS A 8 -11.18 -14.48 -10.50
CA LYS A 8 -9.88 -14.68 -10.95
C LYS A 8 -9.75 -14.37 -12.38
N ASP A 9 -10.75 -14.58 -13.17
CA ASP A 9 -10.67 -14.30 -14.57
C ASP A 9 -10.80 -12.85 -14.83
N THR A 10 -11.43 -12.11 -13.95
CA THR A 10 -11.64 -10.73 -14.23
C THR A 10 -10.52 -9.85 -13.70
N ILE A 11 -9.54 -10.38 -13.00
CA ILE A 11 -8.44 -9.55 -12.57
C ILE A 11 -7.50 -9.33 -13.73
N PRO A 12 -7.31 -8.11 -14.17
CA PRO A 12 -6.39 -7.85 -15.26
C PRO A 12 -4.99 -8.30 -14.86
N THR A 13 -4.30 -8.89 -15.79
CA THR A 13 -2.98 -9.44 -15.52
C THR A 13 -2.05 -8.43 -14.89
N ASN A 14 -2.06 -7.23 -15.37
CA ASN A 14 -1.11 -6.24 -14.86
C ASN A 14 -1.52 -5.67 -13.51
N LEU A 15 -2.72 -5.93 -13.03
CA LEU A 15 -3.10 -5.48 -11.71
C LEU A 15 -2.79 -6.50 -10.65
N ARG A 16 -2.48 -7.71 -11.03
CA ARG A 16 -2.23 -8.76 -10.07
C ARG A 16 -1.08 -8.43 -9.13
N LEU A 17 -0.05 -7.82 -9.66
CA LEU A 17 1.08 -7.44 -8.83
C LEU A 17 0.68 -6.40 -7.78
N LEU A 18 -0.15 -5.45 -8.16
CA LEU A 18 -0.61 -4.44 -7.22
C LEU A 18 -1.50 -5.04 -6.15
N LEU A 19 -2.33 -6.00 -6.53
CA LEU A 19 -3.21 -6.63 -5.56
C LEU A 19 -2.42 -7.44 -4.54
N VAL A 20 -1.33 -8.07 -4.97
CA VAL A 20 -0.47 -8.79 -4.06
C VAL A 20 0.17 -7.80 -3.09
N MET A 21 0.66 -6.68 -3.61
CA MET A 21 1.28 -5.68 -2.76
C MET A 21 0.30 -5.12 -1.75
N GLU A 22 -0.92 -4.89 -2.19
CA GLU A 22 -1.94 -4.38 -1.31
C GLU A 22 -2.20 -5.34 -0.17
N ALA A 23 -2.29 -6.63 -0.48
CA ALA A 23 -2.55 -7.63 0.53
C ALA A 23 -1.40 -7.76 1.52
N VAL A 24 -0.17 -7.71 1.03
CA VAL A 24 0.98 -7.81 1.91
C VAL A 24 1.07 -6.58 2.81
N ALA A 25 0.81 -5.41 2.26
CA ALA A 25 0.85 -4.18 3.03
C ALA A 25 -0.24 -4.16 4.11
N ALA A 26 -1.41 -4.64 3.76
CA ALA A 26 -2.53 -4.63 4.68
C ALA A 26 -2.36 -5.62 5.81
N ALA A 27 -1.56 -6.65 5.62
CA ALA A 27 -1.39 -7.68 6.63
C ALA A 27 -0.71 -7.16 7.89
N GLY A 28 0.19 -6.21 7.73
CA GLY A 28 0.89 -5.64 8.89
C GLY A 28 1.91 -6.56 9.52
N VAL A 29 2.01 -7.79 9.08
CA VAL A 29 3.01 -8.74 9.54
C VAL A 29 3.40 -9.57 8.35
N PRO A 30 4.53 -10.25 8.38
CA PRO A 30 4.91 -11.08 7.23
C PRO A 30 3.83 -12.12 6.93
N ILE A 31 3.61 -12.36 5.67
CA ILE A 31 2.51 -13.20 5.23
C ILE A 31 2.97 -14.08 4.07
N THR A 32 2.41 -15.25 3.94
CA THR A 32 2.83 -16.20 2.91
C THR A 32 2.01 -16.03 1.63
N PRO A 33 2.54 -16.48 0.51
CA PRO A 33 1.77 -16.44 -0.74
C PRO A 33 0.44 -17.19 -0.64
N THR A 34 0.42 -18.30 0.08
CA THR A 34 -0.79 -19.06 0.22
C THR A 34 -1.86 -18.23 0.95
N GLN A 35 -1.45 -17.53 1.99
CA GLN A 35 -2.39 -16.71 2.74
C GLN A 35 -2.92 -15.57 1.88
N VAL A 36 -2.08 -14.93 1.11
CA VAL A 36 -2.52 -13.87 0.22
C VAL A 36 -3.48 -14.43 -0.81
N ASN A 37 -3.19 -15.62 -1.30
CA ASN A 37 -3.99 -16.20 -2.36
C ASN A 37 -5.37 -16.64 -1.90
N LEU A 38 -5.61 -16.70 -0.60
CA LEU A 38 -6.94 -17.00 -0.14
C LEU A 38 -7.92 -15.92 -0.62
N GLY A 39 -7.45 -14.71 -0.77
CA GLY A 39 -8.31 -13.65 -1.26
C GLY A 39 -8.29 -13.46 -2.76
N LEU A 40 -7.25 -13.92 -3.43
CA LEU A 40 -7.15 -13.70 -4.87
C LEU A 40 -7.60 -14.89 -5.71
N GLY A 41 -7.40 -16.08 -5.20
CA GLY A 41 -7.84 -17.26 -5.94
C GLY A 41 -7.12 -17.53 -7.24
N LEU A 42 -5.86 -17.18 -7.32
CA LEU A 42 -5.10 -17.43 -8.54
C LEU A 42 -4.50 -18.82 -8.51
N PRO A 43 -4.10 -19.33 -9.66
CA PRO A 43 -3.42 -20.63 -9.67
C PRO A 43 -2.14 -20.55 -8.83
N LYS A 44 -1.80 -21.61 -8.15
CA LYS A 44 -0.66 -21.64 -7.28
C LYS A 44 0.63 -21.22 -7.96
N PRO A 45 0.97 -21.71 -9.13
CA PRO A 45 2.20 -21.26 -9.76
C PRO A 45 2.18 -19.78 -10.06
N THR A 46 1.02 -19.22 -10.34
CA THR A 46 0.89 -17.83 -10.67
C THR A 46 1.19 -16.96 -9.44
N ILE A 47 0.59 -17.32 -8.29
CA ILE A 47 0.81 -16.48 -7.11
C ILE A 47 2.28 -16.55 -6.69
N HIS A 48 2.90 -17.71 -6.79
CA HIS A 48 4.30 -17.82 -6.43
C HIS A 48 5.19 -17.03 -7.38
N ARG A 49 4.84 -16.99 -8.65
CA ARG A 49 5.62 -16.23 -9.62
C ARG A 49 5.48 -14.74 -9.36
N LEU A 50 4.30 -14.29 -8.97
CA LEU A 50 4.11 -12.88 -8.67
C LEU A 50 4.94 -12.46 -7.46
N PHE A 51 4.99 -13.32 -6.44
CA PHE A 51 5.80 -13.02 -5.27
C PHE A 51 7.29 -13.00 -5.63
N ALA A 52 7.72 -13.92 -6.46
CA ALA A 52 9.11 -13.96 -6.88
C ALA A 52 9.48 -12.71 -7.68
N THR A 53 8.60 -12.27 -8.53
CA THR A 53 8.86 -11.07 -9.32
C THR A 53 8.97 -9.84 -8.41
N LEU A 54 8.07 -9.73 -7.45
CA LEU A 54 8.10 -8.58 -6.56
C LEU A 54 9.33 -8.61 -5.65
N GLU A 55 9.76 -9.78 -5.26
CA GLU A 55 10.96 -9.91 -4.45
C GLU A 55 12.18 -9.51 -5.27
N GLU A 56 12.25 -9.98 -6.49
CA GLU A 56 13.36 -9.69 -7.34
C GLU A 56 13.46 -8.20 -7.62
N GLU A 57 12.34 -7.53 -7.73
CA GLU A 57 12.33 -6.11 -8.01
C GLU A 57 12.43 -5.24 -6.75
N GLY A 58 12.53 -5.84 -5.58
CA GLY A 58 12.71 -5.06 -4.37
C GLY A 58 11.45 -4.53 -3.73
N PHE A 59 10.28 -4.94 -4.22
CA PHE A 59 9.02 -4.52 -3.63
C PHE A 59 8.61 -5.42 -2.46
N LEU A 60 9.09 -6.65 -2.43
CA LEU A 60 8.87 -7.53 -1.31
C LEU A 60 10.20 -8.04 -0.80
N GLN A 61 10.25 -8.41 0.45
CA GLN A 61 11.44 -9.04 0.97
C GLN A 61 11.02 -10.26 1.76
N ARG A 62 11.80 -11.31 1.65
CA ARG A 62 11.49 -12.55 2.31
C ARG A 62 11.90 -12.46 3.76
N ASP A 63 11.06 -12.98 4.64
CA ASP A 63 11.35 -12.94 6.04
C ASP A 63 12.33 -14.02 6.41
N ILE A 64 12.82 -13.97 7.63
CA ILE A 64 13.79 -14.91 8.09
C ILE A 64 13.33 -16.35 7.95
N ASP A 65 12.08 -16.64 8.09
CA ASP A 65 11.60 -18.01 8.00
C ASP A 65 11.66 -18.54 6.58
N GLY A 66 11.98 -17.70 5.61
CA GLY A 66 12.07 -18.14 4.24
C GLY A 66 10.77 -18.43 3.56
N ARG A 67 9.66 -18.22 4.23
CA ARG A 67 8.36 -18.51 3.64
C ARG A 67 7.46 -17.34 3.60
N SER A 68 7.59 -16.40 4.50
CA SER A 68 6.72 -15.23 4.55
C SER A 68 7.40 -14.05 3.91
N TYR A 69 6.61 -13.09 3.53
CA TYR A 69 7.12 -11.89 2.87
C TYR A 69 6.59 -10.65 3.54
N ALA A 70 7.38 -9.61 3.50
CA ALA A 70 7.00 -8.31 4.02
C ALA A 70 7.31 -7.26 2.97
N PRO A 71 6.84 -6.04 3.10
CA PRO A 71 7.16 -5.01 2.13
C PRO A 71 8.67 -4.78 2.05
N GLY A 72 9.19 -4.70 0.86
CA GLY A 72 10.61 -4.49 0.63
C GLY A 72 10.95 -3.03 0.57
N ARG A 73 12.22 -2.73 0.27
CA ARG A 73 12.70 -1.37 0.28
C ARG A 73 11.95 -0.45 -0.66
N ARG A 74 11.67 -0.92 -1.86
CA ARG A 74 10.99 -0.05 -2.83
C ARG A 74 9.56 0.26 -2.39
N ALA A 75 8.89 -0.69 -1.76
CA ALA A 75 7.56 -0.44 -1.26
C ALA A 75 7.61 0.56 -0.11
N ARG A 76 8.60 0.45 0.74
CA ARG A 76 8.73 1.38 1.86
C ARG A 76 9.04 2.79 1.37
N GLU A 77 9.87 2.91 0.36
CA GLU A 77 10.18 4.21 -0.22
C GLU A 77 8.93 4.82 -0.85
N MET A 78 8.17 4.01 -1.54
CA MET A 78 6.96 4.47 -2.16
C MET A 78 5.96 4.94 -1.10
N SER A 79 5.85 4.20 -0.01
CA SER A 79 4.97 4.56 1.06
C SER A 79 5.39 5.88 1.70
N GLY A 80 6.68 6.09 1.88
CA GLY A 80 7.19 7.35 2.40
C GLY A 80 6.82 8.51 1.50
N GLY A 81 6.95 8.31 0.21
CA GLY A 81 6.58 9.34 -0.75
C GLY A 81 5.10 9.65 -0.72
N ILE A 82 4.27 8.63 -0.60
CA ILE A 82 2.83 8.83 -0.54
C ILE A 82 2.47 9.59 0.73
N LEU A 83 3.03 9.21 1.86
CA LEU A 83 2.73 9.90 3.10
C LEU A 83 3.20 11.34 3.08
N SER A 84 4.36 11.58 2.50
CA SER A 84 4.87 12.93 2.38
C SER A 84 3.96 13.77 1.53
N SER A 85 3.48 13.21 0.44
CA SER A 85 2.57 13.89 -0.44
C SER A 85 1.26 14.24 0.26
N LEU A 86 0.75 13.34 1.08
CA LEU A 86 -0.45 13.60 1.82
C LEU A 86 -0.25 14.70 2.85
N ARG A 87 0.89 14.71 3.50
CA ARG A 87 1.16 15.75 4.46
C ARG A 87 1.25 17.13 3.81
N LEU A 88 1.88 17.21 2.66
CA LEU A 88 1.97 18.45 1.95
C LEU A 88 0.59 18.93 1.54
N ARG A 89 -0.24 18.01 1.10
CA ARG A 89 -1.56 18.39 0.70
C ARG A 89 -2.37 18.89 1.88
N THR A 90 -2.25 18.25 3.01
CA THR A 90 -2.95 18.68 4.21
C THR A 90 -2.47 20.05 4.66
N ALA A 91 -1.19 20.29 4.63
CA ALA A 91 -0.65 21.57 5.00
C ALA A 91 -1.15 22.67 4.08
N ARG A 92 -1.19 22.35 2.79
CA ARG A 92 -1.65 23.34 1.83
C ARG A 92 -3.11 23.66 2.04
N LEU A 93 -3.92 22.68 2.32
CA LEU A 93 -5.32 22.91 2.58
C LEU A 93 -5.51 23.71 3.86
N ALA A 94 -4.73 23.45 4.86
CA ALA A 94 -4.83 24.18 6.09
C ALA A 94 -4.51 25.66 5.89
N ILE A 95 -3.51 25.95 5.11
CA ILE A 95 -3.16 27.32 4.82
C ILE A 95 -4.28 28.01 4.05
N LEU A 96 -4.81 27.34 3.06
CA LEU A 96 -5.87 27.93 2.28
C LEU A 96 -7.12 28.18 3.12
N THR A 97 -7.40 27.28 4.02
CA THR A 97 -8.54 27.46 4.88
C THR A 97 -8.35 28.67 5.77
N ARG A 98 -7.17 28.85 6.29
CA ARG A 98 -6.90 30.02 7.10
C ARG A 98 -7.11 31.27 6.32
N LEU A 99 -6.62 31.33 5.12
CA LEU A 99 -6.78 32.50 4.31
C LEU A 99 -8.24 32.74 4.00
N ALA A 100 -8.95 31.69 3.74
CA ALA A 100 -10.33 31.87 3.38
C ALA A 100 -11.21 32.24 4.55
N THR A 101 -10.92 31.76 5.72
CA THR A 101 -11.78 32.05 6.79
C THR A 101 -11.48 33.36 7.37
N GLY A 102 -10.72 34.06 6.92
CA GLY A 102 -10.69 35.28 7.44
C GLY A 102 -9.72 35.62 8.22
N ILE A 103 -9.51 36.72 8.13
CA ILE A 103 -8.55 37.13 8.79
C ILE A 103 -8.67 37.18 10.16
N GLY A 104 -9.61 37.46 10.64
CA GLY A 104 -9.70 37.64 11.98
C GLY A 104 -9.35 36.48 12.75
N GLU A 105 -9.48 35.45 12.23
CA GLU A 105 -9.27 34.32 12.90
C GLU A 105 -7.92 34.03 13.23
N THR A 106 -7.62 33.82 14.31
CA THR A 106 -6.38 33.60 14.62
C THR A 106 -6.11 32.35 14.46
N CYS A 107 -5.88 31.78 14.00
CA CYS A 107 -5.57 30.63 13.84
C CYS A 107 -4.80 29.91 14.64
N ASN A 108 -5.11 29.17 15.25
CA ASN A 108 -4.40 28.40 15.95
C ASN A 108 -4.36 27.12 15.38
N ILE A 109 -4.27 26.92 14.26
CA ILE A 109 -4.28 25.72 13.66
C ILE A 109 -3.05 25.03 13.84
N SER A 110 -2.98 23.97 14.45
CA SER A 110 -1.82 23.33 14.57
C SER A 110 -1.69 22.40 13.51
N LEU A 111 -0.72 22.32 12.83
CA LEU A 111 -0.58 21.51 11.75
C LEU A 111 -0.21 20.15 12.12
N PRO A 112 -0.89 19.22 11.62
CA PRO A 112 -0.69 17.87 11.96
C PRO A 112 0.65 17.34 11.66
N GLU A 113 1.23 17.89 10.72
CA GLU A 113 2.44 17.35 10.36
C GLU A 113 3.42 17.45 11.39
N ARG A 114 3.22 18.23 12.30
CA ARG A 114 4.15 18.33 13.24
C ARG A 114 4.21 17.15 13.97
N ASP A 115 3.21 16.51 14.15
CA ASP A 115 3.24 15.40 14.87
C ASP A 115 3.77 14.34 14.17
N ALA A 116 3.58 14.31 13.04
CA ALA A 116 3.95 13.26 12.34
C ALA A 116 5.33 13.09 12.34
N MET A 117 5.96 13.67 12.71
CA MET A 117 7.22 13.52 12.53
C MET A 117 7.77 12.91 13.30
#